data_aa0180f4f17295a2d4b71d2bca0cc560
#
_entry.id   aa0180f4f17295a2d4b71d2bca0cc560
#
_cell.length_a   1.000
_cell.length_b   1.000
_cell.length_c   1.000
_cell.angle_alpha   90.00
_cell.angle_beta   90.00
_cell.angle_gamma   90.00
#
_symmetry.space_group_name_H-M   'P 1'
#
loop_
_entity.id
_entity.type
_entity.pdbx_description
1 polymer ?
#
loop_
_entity_poly.entity_id
_entity_poly.type
_entity_poly.pdbx_seq_one_letter_code
_entity_poly.pdbx_strand_id
1 'polypeptide(L)'
;MIKLENIDVTFTQGKKVVKAVRNVSVDVEDGDIYGIIGYSGAGKSTLVRTINLLQRPTSGTVEVNGIDLLKLKPNELRDARKKIGMIFQHFNLMNTLSVFDNVAFPLKKAKKPLVEEGETAVDPNAEPKLVKLTKKEIKEKVDSLLQLVGLEDKANSYPSQLSGGQKQRVAIASALANDPDVLLCDEATSALDPKTTYSILELLKKVNEQLGITIVIITHEMQVVKEICNKVAVMEDGEVIEQGTVLDIFTNPQRNLTKDFIDTATHINQGIETVLSHEQLLNLKDGDYLVKISFVGASTGEPLITKLSTQFQVAANILFANVEIIQETPVGTLLVGLSGEQESIENALSYIKGQGVSVEVLEEKGGA
;
A
#
# COMPACT_ATOMS: atom_id res chain seq x y z
N MET A 1 5.26 -11.60 -11.01
CA MET A 1 6.18 -10.47 -11.12
C MET A 1 7.31 -10.54 -10.11
N ILE A 2 7.06 -10.36 -8.79
CA ILE A 2 8.10 -10.47 -7.75
C ILE A 2 7.77 -11.66 -6.87
N LYS A 3 8.72 -12.58 -6.68
CA LYS A 3 8.55 -13.74 -5.84
C LYS A 3 9.72 -13.86 -4.87
N LEU A 4 9.41 -13.72 -3.60
CA LEU A 4 10.32 -13.95 -2.50
C LEU A 4 9.93 -15.25 -1.82
N GLU A 5 10.88 -16.21 -1.68
CA GLU A 5 10.60 -17.49 -1.03
C GLU A 5 11.60 -17.76 0.08
N ASN A 6 11.08 -17.97 1.28
CA ASN A 6 11.83 -18.33 2.48
C ASN A 6 13.03 -17.40 2.75
N ILE A 7 12.81 -16.09 2.63
CA ILE A 7 13.85 -15.08 2.79
C ILE A 7 14.24 -14.96 4.25
N ASP A 8 15.53 -15.16 4.51
CA ASP A 8 16.18 -14.79 5.77
C ASP A 8 17.20 -13.69 5.55
N VAL A 9 17.26 -12.73 6.46
CA VAL A 9 18.34 -11.74 6.50
C VAL A 9 18.87 -11.63 7.92
N THR A 10 20.13 -12.00 8.11
CA THR A 10 20.81 -11.95 9.40
C THR A 10 22.01 -11.02 9.30
N PHE A 11 22.06 -10.03 10.18
CA PHE A 11 23.21 -9.16 10.36
C PHE A 11 24.06 -9.63 11.54
N THR A 12 25.37 -9.75 11.34
CA THR A 12 26.32 -10.09 12.39
C THR A 12 27.27 -8.92 12.61
N GLN A 13 27.26 -8.34 13.79
CA GLN A 13 28.16 -7.28 14.18
C GLN A 13 28.90 -7.68 15.47
N GLY A 14 30.11 -8.17 15.33
CA GLY A 14 30.86 -8.77 16.42
C GLY A 14 30.14 -10.00 17.00
N LYS A 15 29.75 -9.93 18.29
CA LYS A 15 28.99 -11.01 18.96
C LYS A 15 27.46 -10.84 18.83
N LYS A 16 26.98 -9.70 18.33
CA LYS A 16 25.55 -9.43 18.20
C LYS A 16 25.05 -9.97 16.86
N VAL A 17 24.06 -10.84 16.93
CA VAL A 17 23.34 -11.38 15.77
C VAL A 17 21.93 -10.83 15.76
N VAL A 18 21.52 -10.18 14.67
CA VAL A 18 20.18 -9.64 14.48
C VAL A 18 19.56 -10.29 13.26
N LYS A 19 18.50 -11.04 13.46
CA LYS A 19 17.68 -11.62 12.38
C LYS A 19 16.63 -10.57 11.98
N ALA A 20 16.93 -9.80 10.96
CA ALA A 20 16.08 -8.71 10.52
C ALA A 20 14.90 -9.16 9.64
N VAL A 21 15.04 -10.31 8.97
CA VAL A 21 13.96 -10.97 8.21
C VAL A 21 14.07 -12.46 8.51
N ARG A 22 12.94 -13.12 8.74
CA ARG A 22 12.85 -14.51 9.19
C ARG A 22 11.82 -15.26 8.35
N ASN A 23 12.30 -16.15 7.48
CA ASN A 23 11.49 -17.06 6.67
C ASN A 23 10.29 -16.38 5.95
N VAL A 24 10.53 -15.21 5.36
CA VAL A 24 9.47 -14.44 4.70
C VAL A 24 9.28 -14.91 3.27
N SER A 25 8.02 -15.17 2.91
CA SER A 25 7.59 -15.43 1.53
C SER A 25 6.51 -14.43 1.13
N VAL A 26 6.71 -13.76 -0.02
CA VAL A 26 5.79 -12.77 -0.58
C VAL A 26 5.72 -12.96 -2.09
N ASP A 27 4.50 -12.91 -2.63
CA ASP A 27 4.21 -12.96 -4.07
C ASP A 27 3.47 -11.69 -4.48
N VAL A 28 4.04 -10.94 -5.45
CA VAL A 28 3.47 -9.71 -5.99
C VAL A 28 3.21 -9.91 -7.48
N GLU A 29 1.98 -9.78 -7.89
CA GLU A 29 1.55 -9.94 -9.29
C GLU A 29 1.90 -8.72 -10.14
N ASP A 30 1.84 -8.90 -11.45
CA ASP A 30 2.05 -7.79 -12.40
C ASP A 30 0.96 -6.72 -12.23
N GLY A 31 1.38 -5.45 -12.13
CA GLY A 31 0.48 -4.31 -11.97
C GLY A 31 -0.06 -4.11 -10.55
N ASP A 32 0.31 -4.95 -9.57
CA ASP A 32 -0.06 -4.73 -8.18
C ASP A 32 0.54 -3.44 -7.62
N ILE A 33 -0.20 -2.78 -6.74
CA ILE A 33 0.35 -1.86 -5.74
C ILE A 33 0.33 -2.61 -4.40
N TYR A 34 1.46 -3.16 -4.01
CA TYR A 34 1.60 -4.04 -2.86
C TYR A 34 2.14 -3.27 -1.65
N GLY A 35 1.39 -3.25 -0.56
CA GLY A 35 1.78 -2.63 0.69
C GLY A 35 2.59 -3.59 1.59
N ILE A 36 3.62 -3.10 2.26
CA ILE A 36 4.28 -3.79 3.36
C ILE A 36 4.23 -2.87 4.57
N ILE A 37 3.41 -3.24 5.56
CA ILE A 37 3.18 -2.43 6.77
C ILE A 37 3.77 -3.12 8.00
N GLY A 38 4.15 -2.32 8.99
CA GLY A 38 4.68 -2.79 10.28
C GLY A 38 5.32 -1.64 11.03
N TYR A 39 5.55 -1.81 12.33
CA TYR A 39 6.24 -0.80 13.14
C TYR A 39 7.70 -0.61 12.73
N SER A 40 8.32 0.49 13.23
CA SER A 40 9.75 0.71 13.02
C SER A 40 10.55 -0.47 13.59
N GLY A 41 11.50 -0.98 12.80
CA GLY A 41 12.29 -2.15 13.18
C GLY A 41 11.70 -3.50 12.78
N ALA A 42 10.47 -3.59 12.24
CA ALA A 42 9.84 -4.85 11.81
C ALA A 42 10.55 -5.57 10.64
N GLY A 43 11.56 -4.96 10.01
CA GLY A 43 12.32 -5.58 8.92
C GLY A 43 11.92 -5.14 7.50
N LYS A 44 10.90 -4.28 7.35
CA LYS A 44 10.33 -3.84 6.06
C LYS A 44 11.37 -3.35 5.04
N SER A 45 12.16 -2.32 5.39
CA SER A 45 13.18 -1.76 4.49
C SER A 45 14.26 -2.79 4.15
N THR A 46 14.58 -3.72 5.07
CA THR A 46 15.49 -4.81 4.80
C THR A 46 14.89 -5.76 3.77
N LEU A 47 13.62 -6.16 3.92
CA LEU A 47 12.92 -7.04 2.99
C LEU A 47 12.84 -6.42 1.59
N VAL A 48 12.40 -5.15 1.46
CA VAL A 48 12.29 -4.50 0.14
C VAL A 48 13.64 -4.34 -0.53
N ARG A 49 14.70 -4.06 0.22
CA ARG A 49 16.07 -4.01 -0.33
C ARG A 49 16.60 -5.38 -0.78
N THR A 50 15.95 -6.49 -0.41
CA THR A 50 16.28 -7.79 -0.99
C THR A 50 15.73 -7.94 -2.40
N ILE A 51 14.59 -7.31 -2.74
CA ILE A 51 13.98 -7.39 -4.08
C ILE A 51 14.96 -6.93 -5.18
N ASN A 52 15.74 -5.89 -4.91
CA ASN A 52 16.77 -5.41 -5.84
C ASN A 52 18.19 -5.82 -5.46
N LEU A 53 18.34 -6.71 -4.48
CA LEU A 53 19.62 -7.16 -3.90
C LEU A 53 20.55 -6.03 -3.43
N LEU A 54 20.03 -4.85 -3.08
CA LEU A 54 20.80 -3.87 -2.29
C LEU A 54 21.16 -4.46 -0.93
N GLN A 55 20.28 -5.28 -0.37
CA GLN A 55 20.56 -6.19 0.73
C GLN A 55 20.49 -7.63 0.21
N ARG A 56 21.61 -8.38 0.24
CA ARG A 56 21.59 -9.80 -0.08
C ARG A 56 20.95 -10.59 1.07
N PRO A 57 19.99 -11.49 0.80
CA PRO A 57 19.47 -12.40 1.82
C PRO A 57 20.54 -13.40 2.26
N THR A 58 20.41 -13.91 3.48
CA THR A 58 21.24 -14.98 4.02
C THR A 58 20.84 -16.33 3.42
N SER A 59 19.53 -16.52 3.19
CA SER A 59 18.93 -17.68 2.52
C SER A 59 17.64 -17.30 1.83
N GLY A 60 17.09 -18.21 1.02
CA GLY A 60 15.88 -18.01 0.22
C GLY A 60 16.18 -17.67 -1.24
N THR A 61 15.12 -17.41 -2.01
CA THR A 61 15.20 -17.07 -3.44
C THR A 61 14.54 -15.72 -3.71
N VAL A 62 15.09 -14.96 -4.65
CA VAL A 62 14.59 -13.64 -5.08
C VAL A 62 14.41 -13.67 -6.58
N GLU A 63 13.17 -13.74 -7.02
CA GLU A 63 12.83 -13.73 -8.43
C GLU A 63 12.06 -12.44 -8.77
N VAL A 64 12.46 -11.79 -9.86
CA VAL A 64 11.80 -10.61 -10.42
C VAL A 64 11.68 -10.81 -11.92
N ASN A 65 10.48 -10.69 -12.47
CA ASN A 65 10.18 -10.93 -13.88
C ASN A 65 10.63 -12.32 -14.38
N GLY A 66 10.49 -13.35 -13.55
CA GLY A 66 10.93 -14.72 -13.89
C GLY A 66 12.44 -14.94 -13.82
N ILE A 67 13.22 -13.96 -13.32
CA ILE A 67 14.68 -14.03 -13.24
C ILE A 67 15.10 -14.14 -11.77
N ASP A 68 15.79 -15.23 -11.42
CA ASP A 68 16.43 -15.36 -10.12
C ASP A 68 17.67 -14.43 -10.03
N LEU A 69 17.51 -13.31 -9.31
CA LEU A 69 18.55 -12.30 -9.21
C LEU A 69 19.81 -12.80 -8.47
N LEU A 70 19.67 -13.80 -7.61
CA LEU A 70 20.81 -14.34 -6.85
C LEU A 70 21.81 -15.09 -7.73
N LYS A 71 21.36 -15.62 -8.88
CA LYS A 71 22.18 -16.37 -9.85
C LYS A 71 22.88 -15.46 -10.87
N LEU A 72 22.51 -14.17 -10.95
CA LEU A 72 23.06 -13.26 -11.93
C LEU A 72 24.51 -12.87 -11.64
N LYS A 73 25.30 -12.73 -12.69
CA LYS A 73 26.63 -12.12 -12.63
C LYS A 73 26.53 -10.61 -12.35
N PRO A 74 27.57 -9.96 -11.85
CA PRO A 74 27.52 -8.52 -11.48
C PRO A 74 27.03 -7.58 -12.58
N ASN A 75 27.36 -7.82 -13.85
CA ASN A 75 26.91 -6.99 -14.96
C ASN A 75 25.42 -7.25 -15.27
N GLU A 76 24.98 -8.50 -15.29
CA GLU A 76 23.58 -8.90 -15.49
C GLU A 76 22.69 -8.34 -14.36
N LEU A 77 23.14 -8.42 -13.12
CA LEU A 77 22.44 -7.83 -11.99
C LEU A 77 22.34 -6.31 -12.10
N ARG A 78 23.38 -5.63 -12.61
CA ARG A 78 23.31 -4.17 -12.87
C ARG A 78 22.23 -3.86 -13.89
N ASP A 79 22.12 -4.65 -14.96
CA ASP A 79 21.11 -4.44 -16.00
C ASP A 79 19.71 -4.80 -15.49
N ALA A 80 19.54 -5.86 -14.73
CA ALA A 80 18.27 -6.19 -14.06
C ALA A 80 17.81 -5.06 -13.12
N ARG A 81 18.73 -4.45 -12.35
CA ARG A 81 18.42 -3.32 -11.46
C ARG A 81 17.92 -2.06 -12.18
N LYS A 82 18.21 -1.87 -13.47
CA LYS A 82 17.65 -0.74 -14.24
C LYS A 82 16.15 -0.86 -14.40
N LYS A 83 15.64 -2.11 -14.36
CA LYS A 83 14.21 -2.43 -14.43
C LYS A 83 13.51 -2.38 -13.08
N ILE A 84 14.23 -2.05 -12.02
CA ILE A 84 13.71 -1.90 -10.66
C ILE A 84 14.03 -0.49 -10.18
N GLY A 85 13.09 0.43 -10.32
CA GLY A 85 13.19 1.77 -9.76
C GLY A 85 13.11 1.73 -8.23
N MET A 86 13.78 2.67 -7.55
CA MET A 86 13.69 2.78 -6.10
C MET A 86 13.58 4.24 -5.67
N ILE A 87 12.58 4.52 -4.85
CA ILE A 87 12.35 5.79 -4.18
C ILE A 87 12.71 5.59 -2.71
N PHE A 88 13.59 6.45 -2.19
CA PHE A 88 14.09 6.38 -0.83
C PHE A 88 13.40 7.40 0.07
N GLN A 89 13.37 7.14 1.36
CA GLN A 89 12.81 8.02 2.38
C GLN A 89 13.37 9.46 2.34
N HIS A 90 14.64 9.64 2.03
CA HIS A 90 15.34 10.94 2.01
C HIS A 90 15.55 11.51 0.60
N PHE A 91 14.67 11.22 -0.35
CA PHE A 91 14.69 11.68 -1.76
C PHE A 91 15.93 11.29 -2.57
N ASN A 92 17.10 11.22 -1.98
CA ASN A 92 18.41 10.90 -2.57
C ASN A 92 18.76 11.75 -3.82
N LEU A 93 18.35 13.02 -3.83
CA LEU A 93 18.68 13.95 -4.90
C LEU A 93 20.10 14.51 -4.74
N MET A 94 20.78 14.68 -5.86
CA MET A 94 22.08 15.34 -5.92
C MET A 94 21.90 16.86 -5.86
N ASN A 95 22.24 17.47 -4.72
CA ASN A 95 22.02 18.91 -4.47
C ASN A 95 22.79 19.84 -5.43
N THR A 96 23.85 19.35 -6.05
CA THR A 96 24.68 20.09 -6.99
C THR A 96 24.15 20.01 -8.44
N LEU A 97 23.15 19.20 -8.71
CA LEU A 97 22.52 19.04 -10.01
C LEU A 97 21.15 19.73 -10.02
N SER A 98 20.78 20.25 -11.21
CA SER A 98 19.43 20.73 -11.45
C SER A 98 18.38 19.59 -11.36
N VAL A 99 17.10 19.93 -11.32
CA VAL A 99 15.99 18.96 -11.45
C VAL A 99 16.15 18.14 -12.73
N PHE A 100 16.36 18.81 -13.86
CA PHE A 100 16.62 18.14 -15.14
C PHE A 100 17.77 17.14 -15.05
N ASP A 101 18.90 17.55 -14.50
CA ASP A 101 20.10 16.69 -14.40
C ASP A 101 19.94 15.54 -13.41
N ASN A 102 19.15 15.70 -12.33
CA ASN A 102 18.80 14.61 -11.42
C ASN A 102 18.00 13.53 -12.15
N VAL A 103 16.99 13.91 -12.95
CA VAL A 103 16.18 12.97 -13.74
C VAL A 103 16.98 12.38 -14.90
N ALA A 104 17.85 13.17 -15.55
CA ALA A 104 18.72 12.71 -16.64
C ALA A 104 19.85 11.77 -16.18
N PHE A 105 20.22 11.80 -14.91
CA PHE A 105 21.40 11.09 -14.40
C PHE A 105 21.39 9.58 -14.68
N PRO A 106 20.28 8.84 -14.43
CA PRO A 106 20.19 7.41 -14.78
C PRO A 106 20.36 7.16 -16.28
N LEU A 107 19.93 8.09 -17.14
CA LEU A 107 19.95 7.97 -18.58
C LEU A 107 21.34 8.17 -19.22
N LYS A 108 22.28 8.81 -18.53
CA LYS A 108 23.64 9.10 -19.08
C LYS A 108 24.40 7.84 -19.52
N LYS A 109 24.05 6.66 -18.99
CA LYS A 109 24.65 5.36 -19.36
C LYS A 109 23.65 4.40 -19.97
N ALA A 110 22.42 4.84 -20.21
CA ALA A 110 21.39 4.02 -20.82
C ALA A 110 21.73 3.74 -22.29
N LYS A 111 21.32 2.56 -22.77
CA LYS A 111 21.50 2.12 -24.15
C LYS A 111 20.14 1.69 -24.70
N LYS A 112 19.93 1.90 -25.99
CA LYS A 112 18.77 1.41 -26.73
C LYS A 112 19.21 0.51 -27.88
N PRO A 113 18.34 -0.37 -28.40
CA PRO A 113 18.61 -1.08 -29.65
C PRO A 113 18.83 -0.09 -30.80
N LEU A 114 19.83 -0.36 -31.65
CA LEU A 114 20.01 0.37 -32.90
C LEU A 114 18.92 -0.14 -33.87
N VAL A 115 18.00 0.74 -34.24
CA VAL A 115 17.08 0.48 -35.37
C VAL A 115 17.66 1.17 -36.58
N GLU A 116 18.18 0.40 -37.56
CA GLU A 116 18.61 0.93 -38.85
C GLU A 116 17.37 1.15 -39.73
N GLU A 117 17.17 2.38 -40.22
CA GLU A 117 16.08 2.68 -41.14
C GLU A 117 16.30 1.89 -42.43
N GLY A 118 15.45 0.90 -42.71
CA GLY A 118 15.45 0.15 -43.99
C GLY A 118 15.77 -1.34 -43.91
N GLU A 119 16.12 -1.92 -42.76
CA GLU A 119 16.28 -3.37 -42.65
C GLU A 119 14.92 -4.07 -42.43
N THR A 120 14.42 -4.75 -43.49
CA THR A 120 13.17 -5.52 -43.50
C THR A 120 13.31 -6.95 -42.98
N ALA A 121 14.49 -7.36 -42.50
CA ALA A 121 14.72 -8.70 -41.93
C ALA A 121 15.70 -8.62 -40.74
N VAL A 122 15.17 -8.39 -39.53
CA VAL A 122 15.95 -8.63 -38.33
C VAL A 122 15.95 -10.15 -38.07
N ASP A 123 17.14 -10.76 -38.09
CA ASP A 123 17.30 -12.15 -37.61
C ASP A 123 16.77 -12.21 -36.20
N PRO A 124 15.68 -12.99 -35.90
CA PRO A 124 15.10 -13.07 -34.57
C PRO A 124 16.06 -13.61 -33.50
N ASN A 125 17.20 -14.19 -33.91
CA ASN A 125 18.23 -14.73 -33.05
C ASN A 125 19.47 -13.82 -32.89
N ALA A 126 19.54 -12.67 -33.61
CA ALA A 126 20.66 -11.76 -33.49
C ALA A 126 20.51 -10.86 -32.25
N GLU A 127 21.55 -10.80 -31.40
CA GLU A 127 21.58 -9.82 -30.30
C GLU A 127 21.52 -8.38 -30.84
N PRO A 128 20.60 -7.55 -30.41
CA PRO A 128 20.47 -6.18 -30.92
C PRO A 128 21.72 -5.35 -30.59
N LYS A 129 22.28 -4.69 -31.59
CA LYS A 129 23.38 -3.74 -31.39
C LYS A 129 22.89 -2.57 -30.52
N LEU A 130 23.48 -2.40 -29.34
CA LEU A 130 23.08 -1.37 -28.38
C LEU A 130 23.87 -0.08 -28.58
N VAL A 131 23.17 1.05 -28.72
CA VAL A 131 23.76 2.41 -28.83
C VAL A 131 23.33 3.27 -27.64
N LYS A 132 24.15 4.26 -27.27
CA LYS A 132 23.80 5.23 -26.22
C LYS A 132 22.68 6.14 -26.68
N LEU A 133 21.85 6.60 -25.74
CA LEU A 133 20.88 7.65 -26.01
C LEU A 133 21.57 8.95 -26.42
N THR A 134 21.01 9.63 -27.41
CA THR A 134 21.46 10.97 -27.82
C THR A 134 21.01 12.03 -26.81
N LYS A 135 21.63 13.21 -26.84
CA LYS A 135 21.22 14.34 -25.98
C LYS A 135 19.75 14.75 -26.21
N LYS A 136 19.27 14.65 -27.46
CA LYS A 136 17.89 14.97 -27.83
C LYS A 136 16.93 13.99 -27.20
N GLU A 137 17.18 12.69 -27.30
CA GLU A 137 16.34 11.65 -26.69
C GLU A 137 16.31 11.73 -25.16
N ILE A 138 17.45 12.02 -24.53
CA ILE A 138 17.50 12.24 -23.07
C ILE A 138 16.62 13.44 -22.70
N LYS A 139 16.72 14.55 -23.49
CA LYS A 139 15.90 15.74 -23.23
C LYS A 139 14.42 15.43 -23.35
N GLU A 140 13.98 14.81 -24.44
CA GLU A 140 12.58 14.44 -24.68
C GLU A 140 12.04 13.53 -23.56
N LYS A 141 12.83 12.55 -23.14
CA LYS A 141 12.46 11.65 -22.03
C LYS A 141 12.34 12.39 -20.71
N VAL A 142 13.29 13.25 -20.37
CA VAL A 142 13.24 14.04 -19.13
C VAL A 142 12.06 15.01 -19.14
N ASP A 143 11.82 15.70 -20.26
CA ASP A 143 10.69 16.63 -20.39
C ASP A 143 9.35 15.88 -20.18
N SER A 144 9.17 14.69 -20.75
CA SER A 144 7.97 13.89 -20.56
C SER A 144 7.80 13.41 -19.11
N LEU A 145 8.89 13.04 -18.43
CA LEU A 145 8.84 12.64 -17.01
C LEU A 145 8.54 13.82 -16.10
N LEU A 146 9.10 15.00 -16.36
CA LEU A 146 8.79 16.21 -15.62
C LEU A 146 7.34 16.62 -15.81
N GLN A 147 6.80 16.47 -17.01
CA GLN A 147 5.38 16.66 -17.29
C GLN A 147 4.50 15.67 -16.51
N LEU A 148 4.86 14.39 -16.48
CA LEU A 148 4.14 13.37 -15.72
C LEU A 148 4.03 13.71 -14.23
N VAL A 149 5.10 14.27 -13.64
CA VAL A 149 5.12 14.64 -12.22
C VAL A 149 4.71 16.12 -11.97
N GLY A 150 4.39 16.91 -13.01
CA GLY A 150 3.95 18.31 -12.91
C GLY A 150 5.03 19.26 -12.41
N LEU A 151 6.24 19.15 -12.97
CA LEU A 151 7.41 19.97 -12.61
C LEU A 151 8.16 20.53 -13.83
N GLU A 152 7.48 20.75 -14.95
CA GLU A 152 8.08 21.26 -16.20
C GLU A 152 8.75 22.64 -15.99
N ASP A 153 8.09 23.49 -15.19
CA ASP A 153 8.57 24.85 -14.85
C ASP A 153 9.78 24.86 -13.92
N LYS A 154 10.10 23.71 -13.29
CA LYS A 154 11.20 23.56 -12.31
C LYS A 154 12.45 22.87 -12.89
N ALA A 155 12.48 22.56 -14.19
CA ALA A 155 13.59 21.81 -14.80
C ALA A 155 14.99 22.37 -14.46
N ASN A 156 15.12 23.69 -14.39
CA ASN A 156 16.38 24.39 -14.11
C ASN A 156 16.60 24.70 -12.61
N SER A 157 15.63 24.40 -11.76
CA SER A 157 15.74 24.61 -10.31
C SER A 157 16.67 23.57 -9.67
N TYR A 158 17.19 23.89 -8.48
CA TYR A 158 18.00 22.96 -7.69
C TYR A 158 17.19 22.40 -6.51
N PRO A 159 17.55 21.22 -5.96
CA PRO A 159 16.83 20.62 -4.83
C PRO A 159 16.64 21.55 -3.64
N SER A 160 17.59 22.44 -3.37
CA SER A 160 17.48 23.42 -2.27
C SER A 160 16.35 24.44 -2.45
N GLN A 161 15.84 24.61 -3.68
CA GLN A 161 14.78 25.56 -4.05
C GLN A 161 13.39 24.88 -4.07
N LEU A 162 13.31 23.58 -3.75
CA LEU A 162 12.09 22.78 -3.84
C LEU A 162 11.50 22.47 -2.47
N SER A 163 10.17 22.42 -2.40
CA SER A 163 9.48 21.85 -1.25
C SER A 163 9.72 20.33 -1.12
N GLY A 164 9.39 19.74 0.04
CA GLY A 164 9.51 18.29 0.25
C GLY A 164 8.74 17.48 -0.80
N GLY A 165 7.49 17.84 -1.09
CA GLY A 165 6.68 17.17 -2.11
C GLY A 165 7.24 17.32 -3.54
N GLN A 166 7.82 18.50 -3.87
CA GLN A 166 8.48 18.69 -5.15
C GLN A 166 9.75 17.82 -5.27
N LYS A 167 10.56 17.72 -4.20
CA LYS A 167 11.72 16.81 -4.15
C LYS A 167 11.29 15.36 -4.37
N GLN A 168 10.18 14.95 -3.75
CA GLN A 168 9.64 13.60 -3.93
C GLN A 168 9.18 13.33 -5.37
N ARG A 169 8.53 14.31 -6.01
CA ARG A 169 8.16 14.21 -7.43
C ARG A 169 9.39 14.08 -8.35
N VAL A 170 10.48 14.80 -8.06
CA VAL A 170 11.75 14.65 -8.79
C VAL A 170 12.35 13.25 -8.57
N ALA A 171 12.31 12.72 -7.34
CA ALA A 171 12.77 11.37 -7.04
C ALA A 171 11.97 10.30 -7.80
N ILE A 172 10.63 10.46 -7.86
CA ILE A 172 9.75 9.60 -8.68
C ILE A 172 10.16 9.67 -10.16
N ALA A 173 10.26 10.86 -10.74
CA ALA A 173 10.66 11.03 -12.14
C ALA A 173 12.04 10.39 -12.43
N SER A 174 13.00 10.54 -11.51
CA SER A 174 14.33 9.92 -11.63
C SER A 174 14.26 8.39 -11.55
N ALA A 175 13.43 7.83 -10.69
CA ALA A 175 13.24 6.39 -10.57
C ALA A 175 12.59 5.78 -11.82
N LEU A 176 11.71 6.53 -12.49
CA LEU A 176 11.04 6.13 -13.74
C LEU A 176 11.91 6.29 -15.00
N ALA A 177 13.08 6.94 -14.90
CA ALA A 177 13.87 7.31 -16.08
C ALA A 177 14.31 6.13 -16.98
N ASN A 178 14.58 4.97 -16.40
CA ASN A 178 14.99 3.77 -17.14
C ASN A 178 13.83 2.86 -17.57
N ASP A 179 12.59 3.34 -17.57
CA ASP A 179 11.38 2.54 -17.84
C ASP A 179 11.38 1.24 -17.01
N PRO A 180 11.33 1.37 -15.67
CA PRO A 180 11.31 0.21 -14.79
C PRO A 180 9.99 -0.54 -14.91
N ASP A 181 10.04 -1.85 -14.69
CA ASP A 181 8.85 -2.70 -14.58
C ASP A 181 8.34 -2.73 -13.13
N VAL A 182 9.25 -2.48 -12.17
CA VAL A 182 8.98 -2.46 -10.72
C VAL A 182 9.44 -1.14 -10.12
N LEU A 183 8.63 -0.57 -9.22
CA LEU A 183 8.97 0.61 -8.43
C LEU A 183 8.89 0.26 -6.93
N LEU A 184 10.02 0.35 -6.23
CA LEU A 184 10.11 0.13 -4.79
C LEU A 184 10.06 1.49 -4.06
N CYS A 185 9.15 1.66 -3.11
CA CYS A 185 8.96 2.87 -2.34
C CYS A 185 9.28 2.61 -0.85
N ASP A 186 10.45 3.02 -0.39
CA ASP A 186 10.90 2.87 1.00
C ASP A 186 10.49 4.13 1.79
N GLU A 187 9.32 4.09 2.46
CA GLU A 187 8.72 5.19 3.24
C GLU A 187 8.63 6.52 2.47
N ALA A 188 8.20 6.46 1.22
CA ALA A 188 8.22 7.59 0.28
C ALA A 188 7.39 8.83 0.70
N THR A 189 6.54 8.71 1.71
CA THR A 189 5.64 9.77 2.19
C THR A 189 5.88 10.21 3.63
N SER A 190 6.69 9.49 4.42
CA SER A 190 6.84 9.68 5.87
C SER A 190 7.37 11.06 6.30
N ALA A 191 8.00 11.81 5.40
CA ALA A 191 8.54 13.15 5.66
C ALA A 191 7.66 14.28 5.11
N LEU A 192 6.42 13.98 4.67
CA LEU A 192 5.51 14.91 4.01
C LEU A 192 4.30 15.22 4.89
N ASP A 193 3.70 16.40 4.67
CA ASP A 193 2.41 16.74 5.28
C ASP A 193 1.27 15.92 4.64
N PRO A 194 0.12 15.74 5.31
CA PRO A 194 -0.96 14.87 4.84
C PRO A 194 -1.48 15.22 3.43
N LYS A 195 -1.60 16.51 3.11
CA LYS A 195 -2.08 16.95 1.79
C LYS A 195 -1.08 16.60 0.69
N THR A 196 0.19 16.78 0.96
CA THR A 196 1.27 16.42 0.04
C THR A 196 1.38 14.91 -0.10
N THR A 197 1.25 14.15 1.00
CA THR A 197 1.19 12.67 0.99
C THR A 197 0.11 12.19 0.03
N TYR A 198 -1.14 12.66 0.18
CA TYR A 198 -2.23 12.29 -0.71
C TYR A 198 -1.89 12.56 -2.19
N SER A 199 -1.33 13.74 -2.49
CA SER A 199 -0.93 14.12 -3.85
C SER A 199 0.19 13.23 -4.45
N ILE A 200 1.08 12.67 -3.61
CA ILE A 200 2.11 11.73 -4.04
C ILE A 200 1.51 10.33 -4.26
N LEU A 201 0.58 9.90 -3.40
CA LEU A 201 -0.14 8.63 -3.57
C LEU A 201 -0.95 8.60 -4.86
N GLU A 202 -1.69 9.67 -5.15
CA GLU A 202 -2.42 9.87 -6.42
C GLU A 202 -1.48 9.80 -7.63
N LEU A 203 -0.29 10.42 -7.53
CA LEU A 203 0.72 10.32 -8.59
C LEU A 203 1.21 8.89 -8.78
N LEU A 204 1.49 8.15 -7.71
CA LEU A 204 1.92 6.76 -7.80
C LEU A 204 0.82 5.86 -8.40
N LYS A 205 -0.44 6.05 -8.01
CA LYS A 205 -1.59 5.36 -8.59
C LYS A 205 -1.69 5.64 -10.10
N LYS A 206 -1.60 6.91 -10.50
CA LYS A 206 -1.59 7.31 -11.91
C LYS A 206 -0.42 6.68 -12.69
N VAL A 207 0.76 6.61 -12.10
CA VAL A 207 1.94 5.97 -12.71
C VAL A 207 1.70 4.47 -12.89
N ASN A 208 1.14 3.78 -11.89
CA ASN A 208 0.78 2.37 -12.00
C ASN A 208 -0.23 2.14 -13.13
N GLU A 209 -1.33 2.90 -13.15
CA GLU A 209 -2.40 2.76 -14.15
C GLU A 209 -1.94 3.08 -15.58
N GLN A 210 -1.15 4.14 -15.76
CA GLN A 210 -0.74 4.60 -17.10
C GLN A 210 0.42 3.80 -17.69
N LEU A 211 1.35 3.33 -16.85
CA LEU A 211 2.57 2.67 -17.29
C LEU A 211 2.55 1.15 -17.04
N GLY A 212 1.54 0.62 -16.32
CA GLY A 212 1.44 -0.79 -15.96
C GLY A 212 2.56 -1.27 -15.02
N ILE A 213 3.19 -0.35 -14.27
CA ILE A 213 4.34 -0.67 -13.39
C ILE A 213 3.84 -1.29 -12.10
N THR A 214 4.46 -2.38 -11.65
CA THR A 214 4.22 -2.97 -10.32
C THR A 214 4.89 -2.11 -9.26
N ILE A 215 4.16 -1.76 -8.19
CA ILE A 215 4.67 -0.90 -7.12
C ILE A 215 4.67 -1.66 -5.80
N VAL A 216 5.79 -1.62 -5.06
CA VAL A 216 5.88 -2.11 -3.67
C VAL A 216 6.13 -0.93 -2.75
N ILE A 217 5.23 -0.71 -1.79
CA ILE A 217 5.27 0.43 -0.87
C ILE A 217 5.51 -0.07 0.56
N ILE A 218 6.54 0.46 1.21
CA ILE A 218 6.71 0.32 2.64
C ILE A 218 6.12 1.53 3.35
N THR A 219 5.34 1.28 4.37
CA THR A 219 4.80 2.32 5.24
C THR A 219 4.57 1.78 6.66
N HIS A 220 4.39 2.67 7.61
CA HIS A 220 3.83 2.38 8.93
C HIS A 220 2.42 2.96 9.08
N GLU A 221 1.87 3.57 8.01
CA GLU A 221 0.56 4.21 7.98
C GLU A 221 -0.43 3.34 7.21
N MET A 222 -1.43 2.75 7.92
CA MET A 222 -2.47 1.93 7.29
C MET A 222 -3.35 2.74 6.32
N GLN A 223 -3.44 4.07 6.55
CA GLN A 223 -4.14 4.97 5.65
C GLN A 223 -3.53 4.96 4.23
N VAL A 224 -2.19 4.92 4.11
CA VAL A 224 -1.50 4.82 2.81
C VAL A 224 -1.87 3.51 2.11
N VAL A 225 -1.91 2.39 2.86
CA VAL A 225 -2.30 1.08 2.32
C VAL A 225 -3.72 1.11 1.79
N LYS A 226 -4.65 1.68 2.58
CA LYS A 226 -6.06 1.81 2.22
C LYS A 226 -6.26 2.61 0.93
N GLU A 227 -5.52 3.70 0.77
CA GLU A 227 -5.71 4.65 -0.36
C GLU A 227 -5.31 4.05 -1.71
N ILE A 228 -4.19 3.34 -1.79
CA ILE A 228 -3.65 2.97 -3.11
C ILE A 228 -3.28 1.50 -3.28
N CYS A 229 -3.11 0.70 -2.21
CA CYS A 229 -2.69 -0.69 -2.35
C CYS A 229 -3.88 -1.61 -2.68
N ASN A 230 -3.64 -2.66 -3.45
CA ASN A 230 -4.61 -3.72 -3.67
C ASN A 230 -4.33 -4.96 -2.81
N LYS A 231 -3.07 -5.20 -2.45
CA LYS A 231 -2.65 -6.25 -1.53
C LYS A 231 -1.72 -5.70 -0.46
N VAL A 232 -1.63 -6.37 0.67
CA VAL A 232 -0.78 -5.95 1.79
C VAL A 232 -0.22 -7.15 2.55
N ALA A 233 1.02 -7.00 3.04
CA ALA A 233 1.63 -7.86 4.05
C ALA A 233 1.89 -7.06 5.32
N VAL A 234 1.51 -7.62 6.46
CA VAL A 234 1.77 -7.08 7.79
C VAL A 234 2.99 -7.76 8.37
N MET A 235 4.00 -6.97 8.73
CA MET A 235 5.27 -7.46 9.29
C MET A 235 5.41 -7.12 10.77
N GLU A 236 5.85 -8.11 11.54
CA GLU A 236 6.22 -8.00 12.95
C GLU A 236 7.50 -8.80 13.20
N ASP A 237 8.46 -8.22 13.90
CA ASP A 237 9.71 -8.88 14.32
C ASP A 237 10.45 -9.68 13.24
N GLY A 238 10.43 -9.19 12.00
CA GLY A 238 11.08 -9.82 10.85
C GLY A 238 10.26 -10.89 10.12
N GLU A 239 9.03 -11.15 10.53
CA GLU A 239 8.12 -12.12 9.91
C GLU A 239 6.93 -11.42 9.25
N VAL A 240 6.37 -12.03 8.22
CA VAL A 240 5.04 -11.67 7.70
C VAL A 240 4.03 -12.47 8.52
N ILE A 241 3.25 -11.77 9.34
CA ILE A 241 2.27 -12.39 10.24
C ILE A 241 0.88 -12.52 9.61
N GLU A 242 0.59 -11.68 8.61
CA GLU A 242 -0.68 -11.69 7.88
C GLU A 242 -0.48 -11.06 6.49
N GLN A 243 -1.14 -11.58 5.45
CA GLN A 243 -1.13 -11.00 4.11
C GLN A 243 -2.40 -11.37 3.35
N GLY A 244 -2.83 -10.49 2.45
CA GLY A 244 -4.04 -10.69 1.64
C GLY A 244 -4.40 -9.45 0.84
N THR A 245 -5.62 -9.44 0.28
CA THR A 245 -6.18 -8.22 -0.31
C THR A 245 -6.40 -7.18 0.77
N VAL A 246 -6.32 -5.90 0.42
CA VAL A 246 -6.58 -4.82 1.40
C VAL A 246 -8.00 -4.95 1.98
N LEU A 247 -8.97 -5.31 1.15
CA LEU A 247 -10.35 -5.52 1.59
C LEU A 247 -10.44 -6.62 2.67
N ASP A 248 -9.83 -7.80 2.43
CA ASP A 248 -9.86 -8.91 3.38
C ASP A 248 -9.20 -8.53 4.71
N ILE A 249 -8.03 -7.89 4.65
CA ILE A 249 -7.29 -7.44 5.84
C ILE A 249 -8.10 -6.43 6.65
N PHE A 250 -8.80 -5.49 6.01
CA PHE A 250 -9.63 -4.50 6.71
C PHE A 250 -10.93 -5.06 7.28
N THR A 251 -11.53 -6.05 6.60
CA THR A 251 -12.84 -6.59 7.01
C THR A 251 -12.75 -7.79 7.93
N ASN A 252 -11.65 -8.55 7.89
CA ASN A 252 -11.48 -9.79 8.66
C ASN A 252 -10.04 -9.98 9.18
N PRO A 253 -9.47 -9.00 9.93
CA PRO A 253 -8.12 -9.10 10.46
C PRO A 253 -8.00 -10.22 11.51
N GLN A 254 -6.99 -11.08 11.35
CA GLN A 254 -6.79 -12.24 12.22
C GLN A 254 -5.80 -11.95 13.36
N ARG A 255 -4.84 -11.03 13.13
CA ARG A 255 -3.79 -10.73 14.09
C ARG A 255 -4.07 -9.44 14.87
N ASN A 256 -3.70 -9.41 16.15
CA ASN A 256 -3.92 -8.24 17.00
C ASN A 256 -3.22 -7.00 16.43
N LEU A 257 -1.97 -7.14 16.00
CA LEU A 257 -1.24 -6.03 15.36
C LEU A 257 -1.98 -5.48 14.13
N THR A 258 -2.57 -6.35 13.30
CA THR A 258 -3.36 -5.92 12.13
C THR A 258 -4.59 -5.13 12.57
N LYS A 259 -5.29 -5.60 13.62
CA LYS A 259 -6.44 -4.89 14.22
C LYS A 259 -6.05 -3.50 14.73
N ASP A 260 -4.91 -3.40 15.40
CA ASP A 260 -4.37 -2.12 15.90
C ASP A 260 -4.07 -1.14 14.76
N PHE A 261 -3.46 -1.61 13.67
CA PHE A 261 -3.21 -0.79 12.49
C PHE A 261 -4.50 -0.29 11.83
N ILE A 262 -5.51 -1.16 11.70
CA ILE A 262 -6.82 -0.81 11.13
C ILE A 262 -7.50 0.22 12.01
N ASP A 263 -7.49 0.01 13.33
CA ASP A 263 -8.12 0.96 14.27
C ASP A 263 -7.46 2.33 14.21
N THR A 264 -6.13 2.38 14.08
CA THR A 264 -5.39 3.64 13.89
C THR A 264 -5.84 4.40 12.63
N ALA A 265 -6.25 3.69 11.58
CA ALA A 265 -6.69 4.28 10.31
C ALA A 265 -8.18 4.64 10.30
N THR A 266 -9.01 3.89 11.03
CA THR A 266 -10.47 4.03 10.98
C THR A 266 -11.05 4.73 12.21
N HIS A 267 -10.32 4.71 13.34
CA HIS A 267 -10.76 5.21 14.67
C HIS A 267 -12.08 4.61 15.16
N ILE A 268 -12.46 3.42 14.66
CA ILE A 268 -13.75 2.79 14.98
C ILE A 268 -13.81 2.39 16.44
N ASN A 269 -12.79 1.69 16.96
CA ASN A 269 -12.76 1.26 18.36
C ASN A 269 -12.70 2.46 19.30
N GLN A 270 -11.90 3.48 18.97
CA GLN A 270 -11.86 4.72 19.75
C GLN A 270 -13.22 5.43 19.78
N GLY A 271 -13.93 5.47 18.65
CA GLY A 271 -15.28 6.03 18.58
C GLY A 271 -16.28 5.25 19.42
N ILE A 272 -16.23 3.91 19.36
CA ILE A 272 -17.07 3.01 20.18
C ILE A 272 -16.76 3.18 21.66
N GLU A 273 -15.50 3.15 22.07
CA GLU A 273 -15.07 3.35 23.46
C GLU A 273 -15.52 4.71 24.01
N THR A 274 -15.44 5.76 23.18
CA THR A 274 -15.93 7.08 23.54
C THR A 274 -17.43 7.05 23.86
N VAL A 275 -18.24 6.38 23.03
CA VAL A 275 -19.68 6.23 23.27
C VAL A 275 -19.94 5.40 24.54
N LEU A 276 -19.25 4.26 24.69
CA LEU A 276 -19.41 3.37 25.84
C LEU A 276 -19.03 4.05 27.17
N SER A 277 -18.07 4.98 27.15
CA SER A 277 -17.67 5.72 28.36
C SER A 277 -18.65 6.80 28.79
N HIS A 278 -19.67 7.12 27.98
CA HIS A 278 -20.67 8.14 28.25
C HIS A 278 -22.05 7.50 28.52
N GLU A 279 -22.33 7.07 29.75
CA GLU A 279 -23.60 6.45 30.13
C GLU A 279 -24.84 7.24 29.68
N GLN A 280 -24.77 8.57 29.64
CA GLN A 280 -25.87 9.42 29.18
C GLN A 280 -26.20 9.25 27.69
N LEU A 281 -25.24 8.85 26.86
CA LEU A 281 -25.44 8.57 25.43
C LEU A 281 -26.07 7.20 25.23
N LEU A 282 -25.74 6.22 26.08
CA LEU A 282 -26.26 4.87 25.96
C LEU A 282 -27.76 4.81 26.25
N ASN A 283 -28.25 5.47 27.32
CA ASN A 283 -29.64 5.58 27.73
C ASN A 283 -30.45 4.28 27.53
N LEU A 284 -29.81 3.12 27.70
CA LEU A 284 -30.42 1.80 27.54
C LEU A 284 -31.28 1.47 28.73
N LYS A 285 -32.47 0.92 28.49
CA LYS A 285 -33.40 0.42 29.50
C LYS A 285 -33.25 -1.09 29.66
N ASP A 286 -33.82 -1.65 30.72
CA ASP A 286 -33.86 -3.11 30.88
C ASP A 286 -34.58 -3.75 29.68
N GLY A 287 -33.97 -4.75 29.07
CA GLY A 287 -34.40 -5.40 27.82
C GLY A 287 -33.86 -4.78 26.52
N ASP A 288 -33.13 -3.65 26.58
CA ASP A 288 -32.49 -3.08 25.41
C ASP A 288 -31.16 -3.78 25.10
N TYR A 289 -30.83 -3.83 23.82
CA TYR A 289 -29.59 -4.41 23.30
C TYR A 289 -28.67 -3.34 22.72
N LEU A 290 -27.39 -3.42 23.03
CA LEU A 290 -26.35 -2.68 22.33
C LEU A 290 -25.66 -3.59 21.34
N VAL A 291 -25.74 -3.26 20.06
CA VAL A 291 -25.21 -4.11 18.98
C VAL A 291 -24.26 -3.35 18.10
N LYS A 292 -23.18 -4.03 17.69
CA LYS A 292 -22.28 -3.59 16.62
C LYS A 292 -22.68 -4.30 15.34
N ILE A 293 -22.97 -3.55 14.30
CA ILE A 293 -23.36 -4.03 12.97
C ILE A 293 -22.25 -3.69 11.99
N SER A 294 -21.68 -4.69 11.32
CA SER A 294 -20.63 -4.48 10.31
C SER A 294 -21.08 -5.04 8.96
N PHE A 295 -20.94 -4.25 7.91
CA PHE A 295 -21.38 -4.57 6.57
C PHE A 295 -20.34 -4.25 5.52
N VAL A 296 -20.32 -5.01 4.42
CA VAL A 296 -19.36 -4.93 3.33
C VAL A 296 -20.09 -5.03 1.99
N GLY A 297 -19.77 -4.14 1.06
CA GLY A 297 -20.25 -4.19 -0.32
C GLY A 297 -21.75 -3.95 -0.46
N ALA A 298 -22.44 -4.82 -1.19
CA ALA A 298 -23.85 -4.64 -1.57
C ALA A 298 -24.81 -4.53 -0.36
N SER A 299 -24.47 -5.13 0.77
CA SER A 299 -25.27 -5.05 2.01
C SER A 299 -25.40 -3.63 2.57
N THR A 300 -24.52 -2.69 2.17
CA THR A 300 -24.62 -1.26 2.56
C THR A 300 -25.81 -0.53 1.96
N GLY A 301 -26.34 -0.98 0.82
CA GLY A 301 -27.47 -0.39 0.14
C GLY A 301 -28.84 -0.74 0.74
N GLU A 302 -28.90 -1.70 1.65
CA GLU A 302 -30.16 -2.11 2.30
C GLU A 302 -30.53 -1.12 3.43
N PRO A 303 -31.79 -0.64 3.47
CA PRO A 303 -32.25 0.29 4.50
C PRO A 303 -32.51 -0.46 5.84
N LEU A 304 -31.46 -1.09 6.41
CA LEU A 304 -31.55 -1.97 7.59
C LEU A 304 -32.29 -1.28 8.74
N ILE A 305 -31.87 -0.09 9.12
CA ILE A 305 -32.46 0.66 10.26
C ILE A 305 -33.95 0.91 10.05
N THR A 306 -34.36 1.27 8.84
CA THR A 306 -35.79 1.45 8.51
C THR A 306 -36.56 0.14 8.61
N LYS A 307 -35.99 -0.97 8.16
CA LYS A 307 -36.62 -2.29 8.24
C LYS A 307 -36.77 -2.77 9.68
N LEU A 308 -35.82 -2.51 10.56
CA LEU A 308 -35.93 -2.82 11.99
C LEU A 308 -37.19 -2.17 12.59
N SER A 309 -37.43 -0.90 12.30
CA SER A 309 -38.57 -0.20 12.85
C SER A 309 -39.89 -0.59 12.20
N THR A 310 -39.92 -0.77 10.84
CA THR A 310 -41.18 -0.97 10.12
C THR A 310 -41.66 -2.42 10.08
N GLN A 311 -40.72 -3.40 10.04
CA GLN A 311 -41.06 -4.83 9.92
C GLN A 311 -41.02 -5.56 11.27
N PHE A 312 -40.09 -5.16 12.14
CA PHE A 312 -39.86 -5.85 13.41
C PHE A 312 -40.35 -5.04 14.62
N GLN A 313 -40.81 -3.80 14.44
CA GLN A 313 -41.22 -2.88 15.50
C GLN A 313 -40.14 -2.64 16.57
N VAL A 314 -38.88 -2.73 16.16
CA VAL A 314 -37.70 -2.46 16.99
C VAL A 314 -37.24 -1.04 16.74
N ALA A 315 -37.21 -0.21 17.78
CA ALA A 315 -36.61 1.10 17.71
C ALA A 315 -35.08 0.97 17.69
N ALA A 316 -34.43 1.63 16.70
CA ALA A 316 -32.99 1.59 16.52
C ALA A 316 -32.40 2.99 16.67
N ASN A 317 -31.56 3.21 17.67
CA ASN A 317 -30.83 4.45 17.88
C ASN A 317 -29.37 4.29 17.49
N ILE A 318 -28.92 5.02 16.45
CA ILE A 318 -27.50 4.98 16.01
C ILE A 318 -26.69 5.85 16.97
N LEU A 319 -25.78 5.22 17.70
CA LEU A 319 -24.88 5.86 18.67
C LEU A 319 -23.52 6.21 18.05
N PHE A 320 -23.06 5.40 17.10
CA PHE A 320 -21.86 5.64 16.30
C PHE A 320 -22.06 5.08 14.89
N ALA A 321 -21.51 5.75 13.90
CA ALA A 321 -21.52 5.29 12.52
C ALA A 321 -20.20 5.67 11.83
N ASN A 322 -19.59 4.70 11.14
CA ASN A 322 -18.49 4.91 10.23
C ASN A 322 -18.79 4.14 8.94
N VAL A 323 -18.68 4.82 7.80
CA VAL A 323 -18.77 4.18 6.47
C VAL A 323 -17.63 4.70 5.63
N GLU A 324 -16.83 3.78 5.11
CA GLU A 324 -15.67 4.06 4.28
C GLU A 324 -15.76 3.31 2.96
N ILE A 325 -15.03 3.79 1.96
CA ILE A 325 -14.87 3.11 0.68
C ILE A 325 -13.45 2.55 0.61
N ILE A 326 -13.34 1.23 0.52
CA ILE A 326 -12.07 0.51 0.37
C ILE A 326 -12.08 -0.13 -1.01
N GLN A 327 -11.22 0.31 -1.92
CA GLN A 327 -11.15 -0.21 -3.30
C GLN A 327 -12.53 -0.28 -3.98
N GLU A 328 -13.27 0.83 -3.98
CA GLU A 328 -14.63 0.95 -4.53
C GLU A 328 -15.70 0.14 -3.76
N THR A 329 -15.32 -0.61 -2.72
CA THR A 329 -16.24 -1.38 -1.89
C THR A 329 -16.58 -0.59 -0.63
N PRO A 330 -17.86 -0.25 -0.39
CA PRO A 330 -18.28 0.36 0.86
C PRO A 330 -18.18 -0.64 2.01
N VAL A 331 -17.54 -0.22 3.10
CA VAL A 331 -17.41 -0.96 4.36
C VAL A 331 -17.92 -0.07 5.47
N GLY A 332 -18.79 -0.58 6.31
CA GLY A 332 -19.38 0.21 7.38
C GLY A 332 -19.49 -0.52 8.71
N THR A 333 -19.45 0.27 9.77
CA THR A 333 -19.70 -0.18 11.14
C THR A 333 -20.66 0.79 11.80
N LEU A 334 -21.71 0.25 12.40
CA LEU A 334 -22.67 0.99 13.21
C LEU A 334 -22.65 0.44 14.63
N LEU A 335 -22.75 1.31 15.63
CA LEU A 335 -23.11 0.97 17.00
C LEU A 335 -24.54 1.44 17.22
N VAL A 336 -25.43 0.52 17.54
CA VAL A 336 -26.88 0.77 17.58
C VAL A 336 -27.45 0.25 18.89
N GLY A 337 -28.20 1.10 19.58
CA GLY A 337 -29.10 0.70 20.66
C GLY A 337 -30.40 0.22 20.06
N LEU A 338 -30.84 -0.98 20.41
CA LEU A 338 -32.11 -1.59 19.99
C LEU A 338 -33.06 -1.68 21.17
N SER A 339 -34.27 -1.17 21.01
CA SER A 339 -35.32 -1.21 22.03
C SER A 339 -36.61 -1.80 21.44
N GLY A 340 -37.24 -2.72 22.15
CA GLY A 340 -38.46 -3.39 21.70
C GLY A 340 -38.74 -4.64 22.54
N GLU A 341 -39.71 -5.44 22.10
CA GLU A 341 -39.94 -6.76 22.70
C GLU A 341 -38.78 -7.70 22.39
N GLN A 342 -38.35 -8.51 23.32
CA GLN A 342 -37.18 -9.40 23.20
C GLN A 342 -37.29 -10.30 21.96
N GLU A 343 -38.43 -10.94 21.72
CA GLU A 343 -38.66 -11.79 20.54
C GLU A 343 -38.53 -11.00 19.22
N SER A 344 -39.01 -9.74 19.23
CA SER A 344 -38.88 -8.85 18.07
C SER A 344 -37.40 -8.48 17.77
N ILE A 345 -36.61 -8.21 18.81
CA ILE A 345 -35.18 -7.91 18.68
C ILE A 345 -34.43 -9.15 18.16
N GLU A 346 -34.68 -10.34 18.71
CA GLU A 346 -34.04 -11.60 18.26
C GLU A 346 -34.37 -11.91 16.81
N ASN A 347 -35.63 -11.72 16.39
CA ASN A 347 -36.05 -11.87 14.98
C ASN A 347 -35.36 -10.85 14.07
N ALA A 348 -35.24 -9.60 14.51
CA ALA A 348 -34.56 -8.54 13.81
C ALA A 348 -33.06 -8.85 13.64
N LEU A 349 -32.37 -9.31 14.70
CA LEU A 349 -30.95 -9.71 14.63
C LEU A 349 -30.74 -10.90 13.69
N SER A 350 -31.66 -11.89 13.72
CA SER A 350 -31.63 -13.03 12.81
C SER A 350 -31.80 -12.60 11.35
N TYR A 351 -32.72 -11.66 11.10
CA TYR A 351 -32.92 -11.06 9.78
C TYR A 351 -31.64 -10.38 9.27
N ILE A 352 -31.00 -9.51 10.09
CA ILE A 352 -29.77 -8.80 9.70
C ILE A 352 -28.66 -9.82 9.34
N LYS A 353 -28.46 -10.84 10.16
CA LYS A 353 -27.49 -11.92 9.89
C LYS A 353 -27.79 -12.62 8.55
N GLY A 354 -29.06 -12.84 8.24
CA GLY A 354 -29.51 -13.43 6.98
C GLY A 354 -29.21 -12.58 5.74
N GLN A 355 -28.96 -11.29 5.89
CA GLN A 355 -28.55 -10.38 4.80
C GLN A 355 -27.02 -10.36 4.56
N GLY A 356 -26.26 -11.25 5.19
CA GLY A 356 -24.80 -11.25 5.07
C GLY A 356 -24.11 -10.13 5.85
N VAL A 357 -24.79 -9.55 6.82
CA VAL A 357 -24.28 -8.49 7.70
C VAL A 357 -23.84 -9.12 9.01
N SER A 358 -22.65 -8.77 9.49
CA SER A 358 -22.14 -9.24 10.78
C SER A 358 -22.80 -8.45 11.91
N VAL A 359 -23.28 -9.17 12.96
CA VAL A 359 -23.87 -8.56 14.13
C VAL A 359 -23.23 -9.15 15.38
N GLU A 360 -22.69 -8.30 16.21
CA GLU A 360 -22.13 -8.61 17.52
C GLU A 360 -22.95 -7.92 18.60
N VAL A 361 -23.48 -8.67 19.55
CA VAL A 361 -24.16 -8.13 20.74
C VAL A 361 -23.08 -7.79 21.75
N LEU A 362 -22.93 -6.50 22.08
CA LEU A 362 -21.95 -6.01 23.04
C LEU A 362 -22.51 -6.01 24.47
N GLU A 363 -23.79 -5.67 24.64
CA GLU A 363 -24.47 -5.60 25.93
C GLU A 363 -25.94 -5.91 25.75
N GLU A 364 -26.49 -6.68 26.68
CA GLU A 364 -27.93 -6.86 26.92
C GLU A 364 -28.23 -6.35 28.35
N LYS A 365 -28.97 -5.24 28.44
CA LYS A 365 -29.23 -4.60 29.70
C LYS A 365 -30.34 -5.33 30.47
N GLY A 366 -30.06 -5.80 31.67
CA GLY A 366 -31.02 -6.52 32.49
C GLY A 366 -31.15 -8.03 32.23
N GLY A 367 -30.30 -8.62 31.37
CA GLY A 367 -30.15 -10.07 31.23
C GLY A 367 -29.44 -10.65 32.47
N ALA A 368 -30.05 -11.62 33.14
CA ALA A 368 -29.56 -12.25 34.36
C ALA A 368 -28.32 -13.13 34.13
#